data_37dc2184c00b42ef89f75bc2a1e15276
#
_entry.id   37dc2184c00b42ef89f75bc2a1e15276
#
_cell.length_a   1.000
_cell.length_b   1.000
_cell.length_c   1.000
_cell.angle_alpha   90.00
_cell.angle_beta   90.00
_cell.angle_gamma   90.00
#
_symmetry.space_group_name_H-M   'P 1'
#
loop_
_entity.id
_entity.type
_entity.pdbx_description
1 polymer ?
#
loop_
_entity_poly.entity_id
_entity_poly.type
_entity_poly.pdbx_seq_one_letter_code
_entity_poly.pdbx_strand_id
1 'polypeptide(L)'
;MCIRDSSAPVNAEAIRSSAGALTTIPVCRVGSVRNTLKALQAEGFQVVAATEKSRKLLYDADFRRPTVIVMGAEDTGISKEVLKLCDEQLAIPLIGHIESLNVSAAAAVMLFEVVRQRIGPEN
;
A
#
# COMPACT_ATOMS: atom_id res chain seq x y z
N MET A 1 -3.46 6.33 -7.56
CA MET A 1 -3.58 4.89 -7.23
C MET A 1 -3.38 4.05 -8.49
N CYS A 2 -2.51 3.06 -8.44
CA CYS A 2 -2.25 2.17 -9.57
C CYS A 2 -2.79 0.78 -9.26
N ILE A 3 -3.49 0.19 -10.20
CA ILE A 3 -4.01 -1.17 -10.07
C ILE A 3 -3.55 -2.02 -11.25
N ARG A 4 -3.34 -3.30 -10.98
CA ARG A 4 -2.99 -4.25 -12.03
C ARG A 4 -4.21 -4.55 -12.88
N ASP A 5 -4.03 -4.73 -14.20
CA ASP A 5 -5.11 -5.00 -15.13
C ASP A 5 -6.00 -6.20 -14.75
N SER A 6 -5.40 -7.22 -14.12
CA SER A 6 -6.12 -8.42 -13.69
C SER A 6 -6.70 -8.33 -12.28
N SER A 7 -6.57 -7.18 -11.62
CA SER A 7 -7.13 -6.96 -10.27
C SER A 7 -8.62 -6.68 -10.34
N ALA A 8 -9.25 -6.54 -9.16
CA ALA A 8 -10.65 -6.21 -9.06
C ALA A 8 -10.98 -4.95 -9.87
N PRO A 9 -12.09 -4.93 -10.60
CA PRO A 9 -12.42 -3.81 -11.47
C PRO A 9 -12.86 -2.58 -10.68
N VAL A 10 -12.57 -1.41 -11.24
CA VAL A 10 -13.17 -0.15 -10.78
C VAL A 10 -14.49 0.00 -11.51
N ASN A 11 -15.58 -0.25 -10.81
CA ASN A 11 -16.93 -0.24 -11.37
C ASN A 11 -17.87 0.59 -10.47
N ALA A 12 -19.14 0.64 -10.82
CA ALA A 12 -20.13 1.41 -10.07
C ALA A 12 -20.22 0.98 -8.59
N GLU A 13 -20.08 -0.31 -8.31
CA GLU A 13 -20.08 -0.82 -6.95
C GLU A 13 -18.85 -0.35 -6.17
N ALA A 14 -17.66 -0.38 -6.79
CA ALA A 14 -16.43 0.11 -6.17
C ALA A 14 -16.52 1.63 -5.90
N ILE A 15 -17.06 2.39 -6.84
CA ILE A 15 -17.27 3.83 -6.65
C ILE A 15 -18.21 4.08 -5.47
N ARG A 16 -19.29 3.35 -5.38
CA ARG A 16 -20.25 3.47 -4.28
C ARG A 16 -19.65 3.08 -2.93
N SER A 17 -18.91 1.97 -2.89
CA SER A 17 -18.24 1.48 -1.67
C SER A 17 -17.15 2.44 -1.18
N SER A 18 -16.57 3.23 -2.06
CA SER A 18 -15.57 4.24 -1.72
C SER A 18 -16.18 5.59 -1.32
N ALA A 19 -17.50 5.69 -1.22
CA ALA A 19 -18.22 6.94 -0.98
C ALA A 19 -17.84 8.03 -2.01
N GLY A 20 -17.59 7.61 -3.25
CA GLY A 20 -17.23 8.52 -4.34
C GLY A 20 -15.75 8.88 -4.42
N ALA A 21 -14.92 8.42 -3.50
CA ALA A 21 -13.48 8.77 -3.50
C ALA A 21 -12.79 8.34 -4.79
N LEU A 22 -13.18 7.22 -5.39
CA LEU A 22 -12.59 6.75 -6.65
C LEU A 22 -12.83 7.70 -7.83
N THR A 23 -13.77 8.64 -7.73
CA THR A 23 -13.99 9.64 -8.76
C THR A 23 -13.08 10.86 -8.62
N THR A 24 -12.41 11.00 -7.47
CA THR A 24 -11.53 12.13 -7.17
C THR A 24 -10.06 11.77 -7.10
N ILE A 25 -9.75 10.51 -6.78
CA ILE A 25 -8.38 10.02 -6.72
C ILE A 25 -7.97 9.53 -8.11
N PRO A 26 -6.85 10.00 -8.65
CA PRO A 26 -6.35 9.44 -9.91
C PRO A 26 -6.11 7.95 -9.79
N VAL A 27 -6.69 7.17 -10.71
CA VAL A 27 -6.53 5.73 -10.75
C VAL A 27 -5.98 5.37 -12.12
N CYS A 28 -4.92 4.57 -12.17
CA CYS A 28 -4.38 4.07 -13.42
C CYS A 28 -4.21 2.55 -13.37
N ARG A 29 -4.41 1.92 -14.51
CA ARG A 29 -4.16 0.48 -14.68
C ARG A 29 -2.74 0.28 -15.17
N VAL A 30 -2.08 -0.74 -14.65
CA VAL A 30 -0.73 -1.08 -15.06
C VAL A 30 -0.67 -2.55 -15.47
N GLY A 31 0.08 -2.83 -16.53
CA GLY A 31 0.27 -4.20 -17.00
C GLY A 31 1.26 -4.98 -16.14
N SER A 32 2.23 -4.29 -15.55
CA SER A 32 3.27 -4.90 -14.74
C SER A 32 3.53 -4.06 -13.49
N VAL A 33 3.20 -4.62 -12.34
CA VAL A 33 3.50 -3.99 -11.04
C VAL A 33 5.01 -3.83 -10.89
N ARG A 34 5.77 -4.87 -11.22
CA ARG A 34 7.24 -4.84 -11.11
C ARG A 34 7.84 -3.68 -11.89
N ASN A 35 7.47 -3.52 -13.15
CA ASN A 35 8.01 -2.45 -13.99
C ASN A 35 7.58 -1.08 -13.50
N THR A 36 6.36 -0.94 -13.04
CA THR A 36 5.83 0.30 -12.49
C THR A 36 6.61 0.69 -11.22
N LEU A 37 6.84 -0.25 -10.33
CA LEU A 37 7.60 0.02 -9.10
C LEU A 37 9.04 0.42 -9.39
N LYS A 38 9.68 -0.25 -10.34
CA LYS A 38 11.04 0.13 -10.76
C LYS A 38 11.10 1.55 -11.32
N ALA A 39 10.12 1.92 -12.13
CA ALA A 39 10.04 3.28 -12.67
C ALA A 39 9.87 4.31 -11.56
N LEU A 40 9.02 4.03 -10.58
CA LEU A 40 8.80 4.93 -9.44
C LEU A 40 10.05 5.05 -8.56
N GLN A 41 10.76 3.95 -8.34
CA GLN A 41 12.03 3.99 -7.62
C GLN A 41 13.06 4.86 -8.35
N ALA A 42 13.11 4.79 -9.67
CA ALA A 42 13.99 5.64 -10.47
C ALA A 42 13.64 7.13 -10.32
N GLU A 43 12.39 7.44 -10.04
CA GLU A 43 11.93 8.82 -9.79
C GLU A 43 12.14 9.27 -8.34
N GLY A 44 12.70 8.42 -7.49
CA GLY A 44 13.01 8.78 -6.11
C GLY A 44 11.98 8.34 -5.07
N PHE A 45 10.98 7.55 -5.47
CA PHE A 45 10.01 7.00 -4.50
C PHE A 45 10.62 5.83 -3.74
N GLN A 46 10.37 5.79 -2.44
CA GLN A 46 10.60 4.55 -1.70
C GLN A 46 9.37 3.65 -1.88
N VAL A 47 9.60 2.37 -2.02
CA VAL A 47 8.54 1.38 -2.19
C VAL A 47 8.48 0.52 -0.93
N VAL A 48 7.34 0.52 -0.27
CA VAL A 48 7.13 -0.26 0.94
C VAL A 48 5.99 -1.24 0.74
N ALA A 49 6.20 -2.48 1.16
CA ALA A 49 5.17 -3.51 1.12
C ALA A 49 4.55 -3.68 2.49
N ALA A 50 3.22 -3.70 2.53
CA ALA A 50 2.48 -4.03 3.74
C ALA A 50 2.32 -5.56 3.80
N THR A 51 2.98 -6.19 4.75
CA THR A 51 2.92 -7.65 4.89
C THR A 51 3.07 -8.07 6.35
N GLU A 52 2.19 -8.95 6.80
CA GLU A 52 2.22 -9.49 8.15
C GLU A 52 3.46 -10.36 8.42
N LYS A 53 4.19 -10.71 7.38
CA LYS A 53 5.40 -11.54 7.49
C LYS A 53 6.62 -10.74 7.95
N SER A 54 6.56 -9.43 7.91
CA SER A 54 7.68 -8.59 8.31
C SER A 54 7.79 -8.50 9.83
N ARG A 55 9.02 -8.40 10.33
CA ARG A 55 9.28 -8.10 11.74
C ARG A 55 9.35 -6.61 12.01
N LYS A 56 9.60 -5.81 10.99
CA LYS A 56 9.63 -4.36 11.12
C LYS A 56 8.21 -3.82 11.07
N LEU A 57 7.86 -2.96 12.00
CA LEU A 57 6.54 -2.37 12.06
C LEU A 57 6.46 -1.07 11.24
N LEU A 58 5.27 -0.76 10.79
CA LEU A 58 5.04 0.47 10.01
C LEU A 58 5.48 1.72 10.76
N TYR A 59 5.47 1.69 12.08
CA TYR A 59 5.85 2.84 12.91
C TYR A 59 7.34 3.16 12.86
N ASP A 60 8.16 2.22 12.40
CA ASP A 60 9.61 2.36 12.35
C ASP A 60 10.12 2.88 11.01
N ALA A 61 9.23 3.09 10.05
CA ALA A 61 9.59 3.62 8.74
C ALA A 61 9.46 5.14 8.68
N ASP A 62 10.22 5.77 7.80
CA ASP A 62 10.12 7.21 7.55
C ASP A 62 9.25 7.43 6.30
N PHE A 63 8.02 7.89 6.53
CA PHE A 63 7.07 8.17 5.47
C PHE A 63 7.04 9.65 5.02
N ARG A 64 7.98 10.45 5.48
CA ARG A 64 8.02 11.86 5.07
C ARG A 64 8.59 12.07 3.67
N ARG A 65 9.23 11.06 3.10
CA ARG A 65 9.69 11.07 1.71
C ARG A 65 8.61 10.52 0.78
N PRO A 66 8.71 10.78 -0.54
CA PRO A 66 7.76 10.20 -1.50
C PRO A 66 7.69 8.68 -1.34
N THR A 67 6.50 8.15 -1.18
CA THR A 67 6.30 6.75 -0.79
C THR A 67 5.24 6.08 -1.66
N VAL A 68 5.55 4.87 -2.08
CA VAL A 68 4.58 3.95 -2.70
C VAL A 68 4.30 2.84 -1.70
N ILE A 69 3.03 2.62 -1.41
CA ILE A 69 2.60 1.51 -0.55
C ILE A 69 2.05 0.42 -1.45
N VAL A 70 2.61 -0.79 -1.32
CA VAL A 70 2.16 -1.96 -2.06
C VAL A 70 1.30 -2.82 -1.16
N MET A 71 0.09 -3.09 -1.61
CA MET A 71 -0.86 -3.97 -0.93
C MET A 71 -1.05 -5.23 -1.76
N GLY A 72 -1.18 -6.36 -1.10
CA GLY A 72 -1.40 -7.64 -1.78
C GLY A 72 -2.88 -7.97 -1.93
N ALA A 73 -3.17 -8.92 -2.81
CA ALA A 73 -4.49 -9.50 -2.91
C ALA A 73 -4.81 -10.29 -1.64
N GLU A 74 -6.10 -10.35 -1.29
CA GLU A 74 -6.54 -10.99 -0.03
C GLU A 74 -6.18 -12.47 0.04
N ASP A 75 -6.24 -13.17 -1.08
CA ASP A 75 -6.02 -14.61 -1.16
C ASP A 75 -4.54 -14.99 -1.33
N THR A 76 -3.80 -14.27 -2.17
CA THR A 76 -2.43 -14.61 -2.55
C THR A 76 -1.37 -13.72 -1.93
N GLY A 77 -1.75 -12.56 -1.41
CA GLY A 77 -0.80 -11.58 -0.89
C GLY A 77 0.06 -10.96 -1.98
N ILE A 78 1.22 -10.45 -1.60
CA ILE A 78 2.19 -9.85 -2.51
C ILE A 78 3.13 -10.96 -3.01
N SER A 79 3.42 -10.98 -4.31
CA SER A 79 4.32 -11.98 -4.87
C SER A 79 5.74 -11.81 -4.31
N LYS A 80 6.48 -12.92 -4.26
CA LYS A 80 7.87 -12.89 -3.79
C LYS A 80 8.75 -11.98 -4.63
N GLU A 81 8.50 -11.93 -5.93
CA GLU A 81 9.24 -11.07 -6.85
C GLU A 81 9.06 -9.59 -6.50
N VAL A 82 7.82 -9.18 -6.24
CA VAL A 82 7.52 -7.81 -5.84
C VAL A 82 8.08 -7.50 -4.45
N LEU A 83 7.97 -8.44 -3.51
CA LEU A 83 8.52 -8.25 -2.16
C LEU A 83 10.03 -8.00 -2.20
N LYS A 84 10.76 -8.74 -3.04
CA LYS A 84 12.21 -8.55 -3.18
C LYS A 84 12.57 -7.19 -3.75
N LEU A 85 11.69 -6.61 -4.54
CA LEU A 85 11.90 -5.31 -5.17
C LEU A 85 11.65 -4.16 -4.19
N CYS A 86 10.83 -4.36 -3.19
CA CYS A 86 10.47 -3.32 -2.23
C CYS A 86 11.67 -2.89 -1.40
N ASP A 87 11.74 -1.59 -1.12
CA ASP A 87 12.79 -1.04 -0.27
C ASP A 87 12.60 -1.47 1.18
N GLU A 88 11.35 -1.59 1.62
CA GLU A 88 11.02 -2.07 2.96
C GLU A 88 9.77 -2.93 2.94
N GLN A 89 9.70 -3.84 3.90
CA GLN A 89 8.52 -4.63 4.20
C GLN A 89 8.11 -4.29 5.62
N LEU A 90 6.85 -3.91 5.80
CA LEU A 90 6.34 -3.40 7.08
C LEU A 90 5.09 -4.16 7.49
N ALA A 91 4.99 -4.45 8.78
CA ALA A 91 3.82 -5.11 9.35
C ALA A 91 3.01 -4.14 10.19
N ILE A 92 1.70 -4.37 10.23
CA ILE A 92 0.81 -3.75 11.19
C ILE A 92 0.78 -4.69 12.40
N PRO A 93 1.05 -4.19 13.62
CA PRO A 93 1.03 -5.06 14.79
C PRO A 93 -0.40 -5.51 15.08
N LEU A 94 -0.63 -6.81 15.02
CA LEU A 94 -1.92 -7.42 15.34
C LEU A 94 -1.82 -8.10 16.69
N ILE A 95 -2.78 -7.80 17.57
CA ILE A 95 -2.82 -8.32 18.92
C ILE A 95 -3.98 -9.30 19.04
N GLY A 96 -3.76 -10.41 19.72
CA GLY A 96 -4.77 -11.45 19.88
C GLY A 96 -4.68 -12.52 18.80
N HIS A 97 -5.83 -13.05 18.40
CA HIS A 97 -5.90 -14.19 17.48
C HIS A 97 -6.13 -13.81 16.02
N ILE A 98 -6.09 -12.53 15.70
CA ILE A 98 -6.27 -12.06 14.32
C ILE A 98 -4.96 -12.26 13.56
N GLU A 99 -5.00 -12.97 12.45
CA GLU A 99 -3.82 -13.26 11.63
C GLU A 99 -3.54 -12.17 10.60
N SER A 100 -4.58 -11.53 10.08
CA SER A 100 -4.43 -10.46 9.09
C SER A 100 -5.63 -9.52 9.13
N LEU A 101 -5.44 -8.31 8.62
CA LEU A 101 -6.51 -7.37 8.39
C LEU A 101 -7.02 -7.48 6.96
N ASN A 102 -8.29 -7.13 6.76
CA ASN A 102 -8.84 -6.89 5.45
C ASN A 102 -7.95 -5.84 4.73
N VAL A 103 -7.78 -5.98 3.41
CA VAL A 103 -6.86 -5.13 2.66
C VAL A 103 -7.20 -3.65 2.73
N SER A 104 -8.48 -3.28 2.73
CA SER A 104 -8.85 -1.86 2.83
C SER A 104 -8.59 -1.31 4.23
N ALA A 105 -8.80 -2.11 5.28
CA ALA A 105 -8.45 -1.71 6.64
C ALA A 105 -6.93 -1.54 6.78
N ALA A 106 -6.17 -2.48 6.26
CA ALA A 106 -4.71 -2.41 6.28
C ALA A 106 -4.20 -1.19 5.52
N ALA A 107 -4.76 -0.91 4.34
CA ALA A 107 -4.40 0.27 3.56
C ALA A 107 -4.69 1.55 4.33
N ALA A 108 -5.85 1.64 4.98
CA ALA A 108 -6.21 2.80 5.79
C ALA A 108 -5.19 3.03 6.91
N VAL A 109 -4.83 1.97 7.63
CA VAL A 109 -3.85 2.06 8.72
C VAL A 109 -2.50 2.56 8.20
N MET A 110 -2.03 2.02 7.08
CA MET A 110 -0.76 2.45 6.47
C MET A 110 -0.82 3.92 6.05
N LEU A 111 -1.90 4.31 5.38
CA LEU A 111 -2.05 5.69 4.91
C LEU A 111 -2.17 6.69 6.06
N PHE A 112 -2.86 6.35 7.13
CA PHE A 112 -2.95 7.23 8.29
C PHE A 112 -1.64 7.36 9.04
N GLU A 113 -0.80 6.34 9.04
CA GLU A 113 0.55 6.48 9.59
C GLU A 113 1.39 7.44 8.74
N VAL A 114 1.26 7.38 7.42
CA VAL A 114 1.90 8.36 6.53
C VAL A 114 1.44 9.77 6.88
N VAL A 115 0.14 9.97 7.00
CA VAL A 115 -0.44 11.27 7.36
C VAL A 115 0.05 11.74 8.72
N ARG A 116 0.04 10.85 9.72
CA ARG A 116 0.50 11.20 11.07
C ARG A 116 1.92 11.73 11.06
N GLN A 117 2.81 11.07 10.33
CA GLN A 117 4.21 11.52 10.25
C GLN A 117 4.36 12.86 9.55
N ARG A 118 3.54 13.11 8.52
CA ARG A 118 3.63 14.33 7.72
C ARG A 118 2.98 15.55 8.37
N ILE A 119 2.02 15.34 9.26
CA ILE A 119 1.37 16.42 10.01
C ILE A 119 1.81 16.46 11.47
N GLY A 120 2.89 15.74 11.80
CA GLY A 120 3.43 15.72 13.15
C GLY A 120 3.79 17.12 13.64
N PRO A 121 4.13 17.24 14.94
CA PRO A 121 4.41 18.54 15.51
C PRO A 121 5.51 19.23 14.71
N GLU A 122 5.29 20.49 14.40
CA GLU A 122 6.31 21.31 13.79
C GLU A 122 7.47 21.51 14.74
N ASN A 123 8.61 21.22 14.24
CA ASN A 123 9.83 21.35 15.01
C ASN A 123 10.58 22.60 14.64
#